data_3bc5bc3915e980e69f1bd2c1361b8a6a
#
_entry.id   3bc5bc3915e980e69f1bd2c1361b8a6a
#
_cell.length_a   1.000
_cell.length_b   1.000
_cell.length_c   1.000
_cell.angle_alpha   90.00
_cell.angle_beta   90.00
_cell.angle_gamma   90.00
#
_symmetry.space_group_name_H-M   'P 1'
#
loop_
_entity.id
_entity.type
_entity.pdbx_description
1 polymer ?
#
loop_
_entity_poly.entity_id
_entity_poly.type
_entity_poly.pdbx_seq_one_letter_code
_entity_poly.pdbx_strand_id
1 'polypeptide(L)'
;MATLEEITGRFRKAVGEDSGLGHKVKFNLKSDGVVLIDGAQVSNEDAPADLIMTLSLSDLEAMGEKRLDPMMAFMTGRLKVSDMNLAMQLQPKMQALFNRAR
;
A
#
# COMPACT_ATOMS: atom_id res chain seq x y z
N MET A 1 -6.20 -15.56 -6.54
CA MET A 1 -5.70 -14.20 -6.77
C MET A 1 -6.69 -13.18 -6.19
N ALA A 2 -6.21 -12.22 -5.41
CA ALA A 2 -7.10 -11.25 -4.77
C ALA A 2 -7.57 -10.18 -5.77
N THR A 3 -8.78 -9.69 -5.56
CA THR A 3 -9.34 -8.57 -6.33
C THR A 3 -9.03 -7.26 -5.61
N LEU A 4 -9.27 -6.13 -6.29
CA LEU A 4 -9.15 -4.82 -5.67
C LEU A 4 -10.04 -4.72 -4.43
N GLU A 5 -11.27 -5.21 -4.51
CA GLU A 5 -12.21 -5.18 -3.38
C GLU A 5 -11.68 -5.96 -2.18
N GLU A 6 -11.10 -7.12 -2.42
CA GLU A 6 -10.53 -7.94 -1.35
C GLU A 6 -9.36 -7.26 -0.68
N ILE A 7 -8.45 -6.69 -1.48
CA ILE A 7 -7.28 -5.97 -0.96
C ILE A 7 -7.74 -4.74 -0.16
N THR A 8 -8.69 -3.98 -0.71
CA THR A 8 -9.25 -2.82 -0.02
C THR A 8 -9.87 -3.22 1.31
N GLY A 9 -10.62 -4.32 1.33
CA GLY A 9 -11.23 -4.85 2.54
C GLY A 9 -10.21 -5.25 3.59
N ARG A 10 -9.12 -5.88 3.16
CA ARG A 10 -8.03 -6.24 4.07
C ARG A 10 -7.39 -5.00 4.69
N PHE A 11 -7.17 -3.95 3.90
CA PHE A 11 -6.63 -2.69 4.42
C PHE A 11 -7.60 -2.02 5.40
N ARG A 12 -8.90 -2.00 5.08
CA ARG A 12 -9.89 -1.43 6.00
C ARG A 12 -9.87 -2.13 7.35
N LYS A 13 -9.79 -3.44 7.33
CA LYS A 13 -9.74 -4.24 8.54
C LYS A 13 -8.45 -3.98 9.32
N ALA A 14 -7.33 -3.90 8.62
CA ALA A 14 -6.03 -3.66 9.24
C ALA A 14 -5.91 -2.26 9.82
N VAL A 15 -6.47 -1.26 9.13
CA VAL A 15 -6.44 0.14 9.57
C VAL A 15 -7.27 0.32 10.85
N GLY A 16 -8.46 -0.28 10.89
CA GLY A 16 -9.34 -0.12 12.06
C GLY A 16 -9.68 1.33 12.30
N GLU A 17 -9.28 1.87 13.45
CA GLU A 17 -9.56 3.26 13.84
C GLU A 17 -8.51 4.24 13.32
N ASP A 18 -7.30 3.76 13.03
CA ASP A 18 -6.22 4.59 12.50
C ASP A 18 -5.14 3.72 11.88
N SER A 19 -4.67 4.11 10.70
CA SER A 19 -3.58 3.41 10.03
C SER A 19 -2.25 3.55 10.77
N GLY A 20 -2.08 4.62 11.53
CA GLY A 20 -0.83 4.93 12.19
C GLY A 20 0.23 5.53 11.27
N LEU A 21 -0.11 5.76 10.00
CA LEU A 21 0.86 6.25 9.02
C LEU A 21 1.17 7.74 9.15
N GLY A 22 0.19 8.54 9.60
CA GLY A 22 0.37 9.98 9.75
C GLY A 22 0.44 10.74 8.44
N HIS A 23 0.30 10.07 7.32
CA HIS A 23 0.34 10.64 5.97
C HIS A 23 -0.66 9.94 5.08
N LYS A 24 -1.06 10.61 4.00
CA LYS A 24 -1.90 9.98 2.99
C LYS A 24 -1.02 9.14 2.09
N VAL A 25 -1.34 7.86 1.97
CA VAL A 25 -0.59 6.92 1.14
C VAL A 25 -1.53 6.32 0.11
N LYS A 26 -1.11 6.36 -1.15
CA LYS A 26 -1.89 5.80 -2.25
C LYS A 26 -1.11 4.68 -2.91
N PHE A 27 -1.77 3.53 -3.05
CA PHE A 27 -1.26 2.43 -3.86
C PHE A 27 -1.92 2.50 -5.22
N ASN A 28 -1.13 2.90 -6.23
CA ASN A 28 -1.62 2.94 -7.60
C ASN A 28 -1.39 1.57 -8.23
N LEU A 29 -2.46 0.81 -8.38
CA LEU A 29 -2.41 -0.56 -8.86
C LEU A 29 -2.63 -0.65 -10.37
N LYS A 30 -2.26 0.41 -11.07
CA LYS A 30 -2.33 0.48 -12.53
C LYS A 30 -3.78 0.29 -13.02
N SER A 31 -4.01 -0.64 -13.92
CA SER A 31 -5.35 -0.85 -14.48
C SER A 31 -6.37 -1.38 -13.48
N ASP A 32 -5.92 -1.93 -12.36
CA ASP A 32 -6.84 -2.46 -11.35
C ASP A 32 -7.45 -1.39 -10.45
N GLY A 33 -6.88 -0.20 -10.43
CA GLY A 33 -7.41 0.92 -9.65
C GLY A 33 -6.44 1.39 -8.58
N VAL A 34 -6.95 2.05 -7.56
CA VAL A 34 -6.13 2.59 -6.48
C VAL A 34 -6.69 2.22 -5.11
N VAL A 35 -5.80 2.18 -4.12
CA VAL A 35 -6.19 2.12 -2.70
C VAL A 35 -5.57 3.33 -2.03
N LEU A 36 -6.41 4.20 -1.47
CA LEU A 36 -5.99 5.40 -0.76
C LEU A 36 -6.21 5.20 0.74
N ILE A 37 -5.16 5.41 1.51
CA ILE A 37 -5.22 5.32 2.97
C ILE A 37 -4.98 6.72 3.54
N ASP A 38 -5.99 7.25 4.24
CA ASP A 38 -5.96 8.58 4.85
C ASP A 38 -6.45 8.45 6.29
N GLY A 39 -5.52 8.34 7.24
CA GLY A 39 -5.87 8.11 8.64
C GLY A 39 -6.62 6.80 8.81
N ALA A 40 -7.88 6.88 9.23
CA ALA A 40 -8.76 5.72 9.38
C ALA A 40 -9.55 5.41 8.10
N GLN A 41 -9.44 6.25 7.08
CA GLN A 41 -10.20 6.10 5.84
C GLN A 41 -9.43 5.27 4.83
N VAL A 42 -10.09 4.28 4.27
CA VAL A 42 -9.54 3.50 3.15
C VAL A 42 -10.56 3.54 2.03
N SER A 43 -10.14 3.99 0.86
CA SER A 43 -11.05 4.14 -0.28
C SER A 43 -10.34 3.76 -1.57
N ASN A 44 -11.12 3.76 -2.66
CA ASN A 44 -10.59 3.54 -4.01
C ASN A 44 -10.62 4.84 -4.82
N GLU A 45 -10.65 5.98 -4.13
CA GLU A 45 -10.65 7.28 -4.76
C GLU A 45 -9.25 7.66 -5.20
N ASP A 46 -9.11 8.08 -6.46
CA ASP A 46 -7.82 8.53 -6.99
C ASP A 46 -7.60 10.01 -6.66
N ALA A 47 -7.32 10.26 -5.39
CA ALA A 47 -7.09 11.61 -4.88
C ALA A 47 -5.58 11.82 -4.64
N PRO A 48 -5.13 13.08 -4.49
CA PRO A 48 -3.73 13.36 -4.16
C PRO A 48 -3.33 12.70 -2.84
N ALA A 49 -2.08 12.29 -2.76
CA ALA A 49 -1.51 11.67 -1.56
C ALA A 49 -0.09 12.14 -1.34
N ASP A 50 0.38 12.05 -0.10
CA ASP A 50 1.75 12.42 0.26
C ASP A 50 2.75 11.43 -0.31
N LEU A 51 2.38 10.16 -0.37
CA LEU A 51 3.21 9.10 -0.92
C LEU A 51 2.38 8.27 -1.89
N ILE A 52 2.91 8.09 -3.10
CA ILE A 52 2.28 7.25 -4.12
C ILE A 52 3.22 6.09 -4.42
N MET A 53 2.71 4.88 -4.27
CA MET A 53 3.44 3.66 -4.59
C MET A 53 2.73 2.99 -5.76
N THR A 54 3.44 2.84 -6.87
CA THR A 54 2.91 2.24 -8.10
C THR A 54 3.45 0.84 -8.30
N LEU A 55 2.56 -0.12 -8.34
CA LEU A 55 2.91 -1.54 -8.53
C LEU A 55 1.67 -2.28 -9.01
N SER A 56 1.84 -3.54 -9.43
CA SER A 56 0.69 -4.35 -9.83
C SER A 56 -0.06 -4.86 -8.59
N LEU A 57 -1.32 -5.20 -8.77
CA LEU A 57 -2.13 -5.81 -7.70
C LEU A 57 -1.50 -7.11 -7.20
N SER A 58 -1.01 -7.94 -8.11
CA SER A 58 -0.36 -9.20 -7.73
C SER A 58 0.92 -8.98 -6.94
N ASP A 59 1.68 -7.93 -7.27
CA ASP A 59 2.90 -7.61 -6.52
C ASP A 59 2.56 -7.08 -5.12
N LEU A 60 1.51 -6.28 -5.00
CA LEU A 60 1.07 -5.82 -3.68
C LEU A 60 0.63 -7.01 -2.81
N GLU A 61 -0.11 -7.94 -3.38
CA GLU A 61 -0.50 -9.16 -2.69
C GLU A 61 0.72 -9.96 -2.25
N ALA A 62 1.69 -10.12 -3.14
CA ALA A 62 2.92 -10.85 -2.85
C ALA A 62 3.72 -10.18 -1.73
N MET A 63 3.78 -8.85 -1.72
CA MET A 63 4.45 -8.11 -0.66
C MET A 63 3.75 -8.30 0.69
N GLY A 64 2.43 -8.27 0.69
CA GLY A 64 1.64 -8.49 1.90
C GLY A 64 1.82 -9.90 2.47
N GLU A 65 2.02 -10.87 1.59
CA GLU A 65 2.26 -12.28 1.98
C GLU A 65 3.75 -12.60 2.17
N LYS A 66 4.61 -11.60 2.09
CA LYS A 66 6.07 -11.73 2.24
C LYS A 66 6.72 -12.63 1.20
N ARG A 67 6.09 -12.78 0.03
CA ARG A 67 6.67 -13.50 -1.11
C ARG A 67 7.52 -12.58 -1.98
N LEU A 68 7.36 -11.27 -1.83
CA LEU A 68 8.12 -10.26 -2.57
C LEU A 68 8.63 -9.21 -1.58
N ASP A 69 9.94 -9.04 -1.55
CA ASP A 69 10.56 -8.02 -0.71
C ASP A 69 10.39 -6.64 -1.36
N PRO A 70 9.87 -5.63 -0.62
CA PRO A 70 9.70 -4.28 -1.19
C PRO A 70 10.96 -3.68 -1.79
N MET A 71 12.12 -3.89 -1.15
CA MET A 71 13.38 -3.37 -1.66
C MET A 71 13.74 -4.02 -2.99
N MET A 72 13.57 -5.33 -3.11
CA MET A 72 13.81 -6.04 -4.36
C MET A 72 12.84 -5.60 -5.45
N ALA A 73 11.58 -5.39 -5.09
CA ALA A 73 10.58 -4.89 -6.03
C ALA A 73 10.97 -3.50 -6.56
N PHE A 74 11.48 -2.63 -5.67
CA PHE A 74 11.95 -1.31 -6.07
C PHE A 74 13.17 -1.40 -6.99
N MET A 75 14.15 -2.22 -6.63
CA MET A 75 15.37 -2.37 -7.41
C MET A 75 15.15 -2.97 -8.79
N THR A 76 14.16 -3.85 -8.92
CA THR A 76 13.84 -4.49 -10.20
C THR A 76 12.83 -3.70 -11.04
N GLY A 77 12.39 -2.53 -10.55
CA GLY A 77 11.45 -1.67 -11.28
C GLY A 77 9.99 -2.11 -11.16
N ARG A 78 9.69 -3.08 -10.34
CA ARG A 78 8.30 -3.55 -10.11
C ARG A 78 7.53 -2.60 -9.21
N LEU A 79 8.23 -1.88 -8.33
CA LEU A 79 7.65 -0.89 -7.43
C LEU A 79 8.25 0.47 -7.73
N LYS A 80 7.39 1.47 -7.97
CA LYS A 80 7.81 2.86 -8.11
C LYS A 80 7.29 3.64 -6.93
N VAL A 81 8.10 4.58 -6.43
CA VAL A 81 7.81 5.35 -5.24
C VAL A 81 7.97 6.83 -5.55
N SER A 82 6.96 7.65 -5.22
CA SER A 82 7.00 9.08 -5.51
C SER A 82 7.96 9.86 -4.62
N ASP A 83 8.18 9.40 -3.40
CA ASP A 83 9.06 10.05 -2.42
C ASP A 83 9.78 8.97 -1.60
N MET A 84 11.02 8.69 -1.95
CA MET A 84 11.79 7.64 -1.31
C MET A 84 12.04 7.93 0.17
N ASN A 85 12.31 9.19 0.53
CA ASN A 85 12.56 9.54 1.92
C ASN A 85 11.33 9.27 2.79
N LEU A 86 10.16 9.66 2.32
CA LEU A 86 8.91 9.41 3.04
C LEU A 86 8.61 7.91 3.10
N ALA A 87 8.85 7.19 2.00
CA ALA A 87 8.65 5.74 1.97
C ALA A 87 9.52 5.04 3.01
N MET A 88 10.78 5.45 3.15
CA MET A 88 11.68 4.88 4.14
C MET A 88 11.23 5.21 5.57
N GLN A 89 10.77 6.44 5.80
CA GLN A 89 10.22 6.83 7.10
C GLN A 89 9.02 5.98 7.51
N LEU A 90 8.15 5.68 6.52
CA LEU A 90 6.90 4.96 6.79
C LEU A 90 7.06 3.44 6.73
N GLN A 91 8.21 2.93 6.29
CA GLN A 91 8.39 1.50 6.09
C GLN A 91 8.02 0.64 7.31
N PRO A 92 8.47 0.95 8.54
CA PRO A 92 8.08 0.14 9.70
C PRO A 92 6.59 0.15 9.95
N LYS A 93 5.94 1.30 9.76
CA LYS A 93 4.50 1.45 9.95
C LYS A 93 3.72 0.71 8.88
N MET A 94 4.20 0.76 7.63
CA MET A 94 3.59 0.01 6.54
C MET A 94 3.74 -1.49 6.72
N GLN A 95 4.90 -1.93 7.20
CA GLN A 95 5.13 -3.34 7.47
C GLN A 95 4.16 -3.85 8.54
N ALA A 96 3.95 -3.06 9.59
CA ALA A 96 2.99 -3.39 10.64
C ALA A 96 1.57 -3.47 10.08
N LEU A 97 1.21 -2.52 9.20
CA LEU A 97 -0.10 -2.50 8.57
C LEU A 97 -0.30 -3.73 7.68
N PHE A 98 0.69 -4.10 6.88
CA PHE A 98 0.63 -5.29 6.04
C PHE A 98 0.48 -6.56 6.88
N ASN A 99 1.18 -6.63 8.01
CA ASN A 99 1.06 -7.78 8.92
C ASN A 99 -0.36 -7.93 9.47
N ARG A 100 -1.02 -6.80 9.74
CA ARG A 100 -2.41 -6.82 10.21
C ARG A 100 -3.39 -7.14 9.08
N ALA A 101 -3.02 -6.85 7.83
CA ALA A 101 -3.88 -7.06 6.66
C ALA A 101 -3.86 -8.50 6.13
N ARG A 102 -3.00 -9.35 6.67
CA ARG A 102 -2.85 -10.74 6.22
C ARG A 102 -3.98 -11.65 6.66
#